data_47ead2d073285fff47a71c478eb84d40
#
_entry.id   47ead2d073285fff47a71c478eb84d40
#
_cell.length_a   1.000
_cell.length_b   1.000
_cell.length_c   1.000
_cell.angle_alpha   90.00
_cell.angle_beta   90.00
_cell.angle_gamma   90.00
#
_symmetry.space_group_name_H-M   'P 1'
#
loop_
_entity.id
_entity.type
_entity.pdbx_description
1 polymer ?
#
loop_
_entity_poly.entity_id
_entity_poly.type
_entity_poly.pdbx_seq_one_letter_code
_entity_poly.pdbx_strand_id
1 'polypeptide(L)'
;MSAVAFGTFLLVTAEQLPIGLLTPVGSALSISEGAAGLMVTAPSIVAALAAPLVPVLVGKINRRLLLVALMGLMTLANLASALAPNYPLLITARVLVGVAIGGFWAIAGGLAVRLVPAPLVPRATAIIFGGVGAANVFGVPLGTLVGGLASWRIAFGALSVLALVVLVALVAVLPPLAADQPVGLRRLADQFRNQGVRIGILATFLIVTGHFAAYTFISPVLQDLSGIDGQLVGPLLFGFGLAGVVGNFIAGATVAKRLHRTVLIIAAALGVTVLLYPIAGVTVAGGMTLLVVWGLVYGGVSTSLQTWMIRSAPQAIEEASALWVAVFNLSIGLGALAGGTIVDALPLEGILWLAGVLLLLAGLAVWTARRNANLR
;
A
#
# COMPACT_ATOMS: atom_id res chain seq x y z
N MET A 1 -2.43 -21.98 3.09
CA MET A 1 -3.07 -20.74 2.65
C MET A 1 -3.15 -19.70 3.75
N SER A 2 -3.73 -20.00 4.91
CA SER A 2 -3.86 -19.04 6.02
C SER A 2 -2.53 -18.40 6.45
N ALA A 3 -1.45 -19.17 6.57
CA ALA A 3 -0.14 -18.60 6.93
C ALA A 3 0.36 -17.54 5.92
N VAL A 4 0.10 -17.74 4.62
CA VAL A 4 0.45 -16.75 3.58
C VAL A 4 -0.46 -15.52 3.67
N ALA A 5 -1.76 -15.70 3.95
CA ALA A 5 -2.69 -14.60 4.17
C ALA A 5 -2.32 -13.76 5.41
N PHE A 6 -1.89 -14.40 6.49
CA PHE A 6 -1.32 -13.69 7.64
C PHE A 6 -0.01 -12.98 7.29
N GLY A 7 0.79 -13.54 6.39
CA GLY A 7 1.98 -12.87 5.84
C GLY A 7 1.60 -11.59 5.09
N THR A 8 0.62 -11.63 4.19
CA THR A 8 0.15 -10.43 3.47
C THR A 8 -0.48 -9.39 4.42
N PHE A 9 -1.25 -9.83 5.41
CA PHE A 9 -1.75 -8.96 6.49
C PHE A 9 -0.61 -8.23 7.20
N LEU A 10 0.42 -8.97 7.61
CA LEU A 10 1.55 -8.42 8.34
C LEU A 10 2.36 -7.42 7.49
N LEU A 11 2.63 -7.76 6.23
CA LEU A 11 3.39 -6.91 5.32
C LEU A 11 2.72 -5.55 5.13
N VAL A 12 1.42 -5.54 4.82
CA VAL A 12 0.66 -4.31 4.63
C VAL A 12 0.54 -3.53 5.94
N THR A 13 0.34 -4.22 7.06
CA THR A 13 0.33 -3.56 8.37
C THR A 13 1.69 -2.92 8.67
N ALA A 14 2.80 -3.63 8.45
CA ALA A 14 4.15 -3.11 8.70
C ALA A 14 4.51 -1.94 7.77
N GLU A 15 4.00 -1.93 6.54
CA GLU A 15 4.20 -0.85 5.58
C GLU A 15 3.46 0.43 5.99
N GLN A 16 2.20 0.32 6.40
CA GLN A 16 1.32 1.45 6.62
C GLN A 16 1.20 1.90 8.09
N LEU A 17 1.60 1.07 9.05
CA LEU A 17 1.56 1.42 10.48
C LEU A 17 2.23 2.78 10.80
N PRO A 18 3.38 3.15 10.19
CA PRO A 18 3.98 4.46 10.43
C PRO A 18 3.05 5.65 10.19
N ILE A 19 2.07 5.53 9.27
CA ILE A 19 1.10 6.60 8.95
C ILE A 19 0.36 7.07 10.21
N GLY A 20 -0.07 6.13 11.05
CA GLY A 20 -0.73 6.44 12.31
C GLY A 20 0.22 6.78 13.46
N LEU A 21 1.54 6.61 13.27
CA LEU A 21 2.56 6.81 14.29
C LEU A 21 3.49 8.00 14.00
N LEU A 22 3.24 8.80 12.93
CA LEU A 22 4.11 9.90 12.55
C LEU A 22 4.34 10.88 13.71
N THR A 23 3.27 11.42 14.26
CA THR A 23 3.32 12.40 15.34
C THR A 23 4.01 11.85 16.61
N PRO A 24 3.66 10.67 17.16
CA PRO A 24 4.35 10.15 18.34
C PRO A 24 5.82 9.80 18.09
N VAL A 25 6.21 9.37 16.90
CA VAL A 25 7.61 9.11 16.53
C VAL A 25 8.36 10.44 16.35
N GLY A 26 7.77 11.40 15.63
CA GLY A 26 8.33 12.74 15.42
C GLY A 26 8.66 13.41 16.75
N SER A 27 7.71 13.44 17.69
CA SER A 27 7.90 13.99 19.02
C SER A 27 8.96 13.25 19.84
N ALA A 28 8.95 11.90 19.82
CA ALA A 28 9.87 11.09 20.62
C ALA A 28 11.34 11.17 20.14
N LEU A 29 11.55 11.36 18.83
CA LEU A 29 12.88 11.44 18.22
C LEU A 29 13.30 12.87 17.86
N SER A 30 12.46 13.88 18.16
CA SER A 30 12.68 15.30 17.88
C SER A 30 13.00 15.56 16.39
N ILE A 31 12.18 14.97 15.50
CA ILE A 31 12.29 15.10 14.04
C ILE A 31 11.02 15.73 13.47
N SER A 32 11.13 16.33 12.27
CA SER A 32 9.97 16.89 11.55
C SER A 32 8.99 15.82 11.10
N GLU A 33 7.75 16.21 10.82
CA GLU A 33 6.71 15.33 10.25
C GLU A 33 7.14 14.77 8.89
N GLY A 34 7.79 15.59 8.05
CA GLY A 34 8.33 15.15 6.76
C GLY A 34 9.44 14.11 6.92
N ALA A 35 10.36 14.32 7.89
CA ALA A 35 11.36 13.31 8.23
C ALA A 35 10.70 12.01 8.73
N ALA A 36 9.68 12.10 9.59
CA ALA A 36 8.92 10.94 10.03
C ALA A 36 8.25 10.20 8.85
N GLY A 37 7.79 10.92 7.84
CA GLY A 37 7.22 10.36 6.59
C GLY A 37 8.17 9.45 5.83
N LEU A 38 9.50 9.59 6.00
CA LEU A 38 10.48 8.67 5.41
C LEU A 38 10.35 7.23 5.93
N MET A 39 9.66 7.02 7.06
CA MET A 39 9.32 5.66 7.52
C MET A 39 8.37 4.93 6.56
N VAL A 40 7.62 5.64 5.72
CA VAL A 40 6.77 5.11 4.64
C VAL A 40 7.52 5.14 3.31
N THR A 41 8.20 6.24 3.02
CA THR A 41 8.96 6.45 1.78
C THR A 41 10.04 5.37 1.58
N ALA A 42 10.90 5.16 2.58
CA ALA A 42 12.06 4.27 2.45
C ALA A 42 11.66 2.82 2.14
N PRO A 43 10.77 2.16 2.90
CA PRO A 43 10.38 0.80 2.57
C PRO A 43 9.67 0.69 1.23
N SER A 44 8.84 1.66 0.85
CA SER A 44 8.06 1.58 -0.40
C SER A 44 8.96 1.72 -1.64
N ILE A 45 9.94 2.64 -1.64
CA ILE A 45 10.90 2.74 -2.74
C ILE A 45 11.75 1.47 -2.83
N VAL A 46 12.23 0.97 -1.70
CA VAL A 46 13.01 -0.27 -1.67
C VAL A 46 12.18 -1.47 -2.12
N ALA A 47 10.90 -1.55 -1.73
CA ALA A 47 10.00 -2.61 -2.18
C ALA A 47 9.77 -2.56 -3.70
N ALA A 48 9.62 -1.37 -4.28
CA ALA A 48 9.48 -1.18 -5.73
C ALA A 48 10.70 -1.73 -6.50
N LEU A 49 11.90 -1.57 -5.95
CA LEU A 49 13.14 -2.09 -6.53
C LEU A 49 13.32 -3.60 -6.24
N ALA A 50 13.03 -4.02 -5.01
CA ALA A 50 13.19 -5.40 -4.58
C ALA A 50 12.24 -6.37 -5.31
N ALA A 51 11.02 -5.94 -5.63
CA ALA A 51 10.03 -6.78 -6.29
C ALA A 51 10.51 -7.38 -7.63
N PRO A 52 11.09 -6.64 -8.57
CA PRO A 52 11.67 -7.21 -9.78
C PRO A 52 13.05 -7.83 -9.55
N LEU A 53 13.86 -7.32 -8.61
CA LEU A 53 15.25 -7.75 -8.43
C LEU A 53 15.38 -9.05 -7.64
N VAL A 54 14.61 -9.23 -6.58
CA VAL A 54 14.70 -10.42 -5.72
C VAL A 54 14.52 -11.73 -6.50
N PRO A 55 13.50 -11.91 -7.36
CA PRO A 55 13.37 -13.13 -8.15
C PRO A 55 14.54 -13.39 -9.09
N VAL A 56 15.14 -12.32 -9.64
CA VAL A 56 16.30 -12.41 -10.56
C VAL A 56 17.56 -12.81 -9.78
N LEU A 57 17.84 -12.15 -8.66
CA LEU A 57 19.05 -12.39 -7.85
C LEU A 57 19.04 -13.76 -7.17
N VAL A 58 17.87 -14.19 -6.69
CA VAL A 58 17.71 -15.45 -5.95
C VAL A 58 17.68 -16.67 -6.88
N GLY A 59 17.36 -16.48 -8.17
CA GLY A 59 17.46 -17.50 -9.19
C GLY A 59 16.71 -18.79 -8.85
N LYS A 60 17.44 -19.92 -8.69
CA LYS A 60 16.90 -21.27 -8.47
C LYS A 60 16.62 -21.63 -7.01
N ILE A 61 16.75 -20.70 -6.06
CA ILE A 61 16.49 -20.97 -4.64
C ILE A 61 15.03 -21.36 -4.43
N ASN A 62 14.81 -22.36 -3.59
CA ASN A 62 13.47 -22.83 -3.19
C ASN A 62 12.64 -21.66 -2.65
N ARG A 63 11.44 -21.45 -3.22
CA ARG A 63 10.58 -20.30 -2.86
C ARG A 63 10.07 -20.35 -1.42
N ARG A 64 9.97 -21.55 -0.82
CA ARG A 64 9.71 -21.69 0.63
C ARG A 64 10.84 -21.07 1.46
N LEU A 65 12.11 -21.40 1.14
CA LEU A 65 13.27 -20.85 1.86
C LEU A 65 13.32 -19.34 1.74
N LEU A 66 13.04 -18.82 0.55
CA LEU A 66 13.00 -17.37 0.30
C LEU A 66 11.90 -16.69 1.12
N LEU A 67 10.66 -17.22 1.13
CA LEU A 67 9.57 -16.67 1.94
C LEU A 67 9.88 -16.69 3.44
N VAL A 68 10.46 -17.78 3.92
CA VAL A 68 10.91 -17.92 5.32
C VAL A 68 12.00 -16.88 5.64
N ALA A 69 13.00 -16.72 4.77
CA ALA A 69 14.07 -15.73 4.95
C ALA A 69 13.54 -14.28 4.95
N LEU A 70 12.61 -13.95 4.04
CA LEU A 70 11.99 -12.64 3.98
C LEU A 70 11.11 -12.35 5.22
N MET A 71 10.41 -13.35 5.74
CA MET A 71 9.64 -13.21 6.97
C MET A 71 10.56 -13.11 8.21
N GLY A 72 11.69 -13.82 8.21
CA GLY A 72 12.74 -13.64 9.21
C GLY A 72 13.32 -12.22 9.18
N LEU A 73 13.61 -11.70 7.99
CA LEU A 73 14.05 -10.32 7.80
C LEU A 73 13.00 -9.32 8.32
N MET A 74 11.72 -9.55 8.03
CA MET A 74 10.60 -8.73 8.54
C MET A 74 10.55 -8.74 10.07
N THR A 75 10.72 -9.91 10.70
CA THR A 75 10.78 -10.06 12.15
C THR A 75 11.90 -9.22 12.75
N LEU A 76 13.12 -9.39 12.24
CA LEU A 76 14.31 -8.65 12.73
C LEU A 76 14.20 -7.16 12.49
N ALA A 77 13.70 -6.75 11.33
CA ALA A 77 13.55 -5.34 10.97
C ALA A 77 12.50 -4.63 11.86
N ASN A 78 11.37 -5.27 12.17
CA ASN A 78 10.40 -4.69 13.10
C ASN A 78 10.92 -4.68 14.54
N LEU A 79 11.69 -5.70 14.97
CA LEU A 79 12.37 -5.69 16.25
C LEU A 79 13.39 -4.54 16.33
N ALA A 80 14.22 -4.37 15.31
CA ALA A 80 15.16 -3.25 15.23
C ALA A 80 14.44 -1.90 15.25
N SER A 81 13.27 -1.79 14.60
CA SER A 81 12.44 -0.58 14.67
C SER A 81 11.93 -0.31 16.08
N ALA A 82 11.46 -1.35 16.80
CA ALA A 82 10.99 -1.23 18.18
C ALA A 82 12.10 -0.79 19.16
N LEU A 83 13.31 -1.29 18.94
CA LEU A 83 14.48 -1.04 19.79
C LEU A 83 15.30 0.17 19.33
N ALA A 84 14.90 0.87 18.27
CA ALA A 84 15.68 1.97 17.70
C ALA A 84 15.87 3.13 18.70
N PRO A 85 17.12 3.43 19.12
CA PRO A 85 17.41 4.55 20.01
C PRO A 85 17.41 5.89 19.29
N ASN A 86 17.55 5.86 17.95
CA ASN A 86 17.68 7.05 17.12
C ASN A 86 17.04 6.84 15.74
N TYR A 87 16.83 7.93 15.04
CA TYR A 87 16.19 7.96 13.74
C TYR A 87 16.98 7.22 12.64
N PRO A 88 18.31 7.33 12.49
CA PRO A 88 19.05 6.58 11.46
C PRO A 88 18.88 5.07 11.55
N LEU A 89 18.88 4.50 12.76
CA LEU A 89 18.64 3.06 12.93
C LEU A 89 17.19 2.68 12.57
N LEU A 90 16.23 3.53 12.94
CA LEU A 90 14.83 3.30 12.57
C LEU A 90 14.66 3.27 11.04
N ILE A 91 15.23 4.23 10.30
CA ILE A 91 15.15 4.25 8.83
C ILE A 91 15.89 3.06 8.20
N THR A 92 17.06 2.68 8.73
CA THR A 92 17.77 1.47 8.26
C THR A 92 16.89 0.22 8.42
N ALA A 93 16.21 0.08 9.55
CA ALA A 93 15.26 -1.00 9.76
C ALA A 93 14.08 -0.93 8.76
N ARG A 94 13.58 0.26 8.43
CA ARG A 94 12.52 0.46 7.41
C ARG A 94 12.97 0.05 6.00
N VAL A 95 14.23 0.30 5.62
CA VAL A 95 14.81 -0.19 4.37
C VAL A 95 14.75 -1.73 4.30
N LEU A 96 15.12 -2.42 5.40
CA LEU A 96 15.05 -3.88 5.46
C LEU A 96 13.60 -4.41 5.37
N VAL A 97 12.63 -3.70 5.95
CA VAL A 97 11.21 -3.98 5.77
C VAL A 97 10.83 -3.90 4.28
N GLY A 98 11.33 -2.89 3.56
CA GLY A 98 11.07 -2.74 2.12
C GLY A 98 11.58 -3.92 1.29
N VAL A 99 12.78 -4.45 1.58
CA VAL A 99 13.30 -5.66 0.93
C VAL A 99 12.36 -6.85 1.18
N ALA A 100 11.89 -7.01 2.43
CA ALA A 100 10.98 -8.09 2.77
C ALA A 100 9.63 -7.95 2.05
N ILE A 101 9.06 -6.75 1.98
CA ILE A 101 7.80 -6.46 1.27
C ILE A 101 7.93 -6.78 -0.22
N GLY A 102 8.92 -6.18 -0.91
CA GLY A 102 9.09 -6.36 -2.35
C GLY A 102 9.36 -7.82 -2.72
N GLY A 103 10.24 -8.50 -1.98
CA GLY A 103 10.55 -9.91 -2.20
C GLY A 103 9.36 -10.84 -1.97
N PHE A 104 8.55 -10.58 -0.94
CA PHE A 104 7.36 -11.38 -0.64
C PHE A 104 6.29 -11.22 -1.73
N TRP A 105 5.97 -9.99 -2.14
CA TRP A 105 5.00 -9.72 -3.19
C TRP A 105 5.38 -10.31 -4.54
N ALA A 106 6.68 -10.34 -4.85
CA ALA A 106 7.18 -10.97 -6.06
C ALA A 106 6.84 -12.47 -6.17
N ILE A 107 6.57 -13.14 -5.03
CA ILE A 107 6.28 -14.57 -4.96
C ILE A 107 4.81 -14.82 -4.66
N ALA A 108 4.21 -14.00 -3.80
CA ALA A 108 2.87 -14.22 -3.26
C ALA A 108 1.79 -14.36 -4.33
N GLY A 109 1.89 -13.60 -5.43
CA GLY A 109 0.96 -13.66 -6.55
C GLY A 109 0.87 -15.04 -7.22
N GLY A 110 1.99 -15.78 -7.28
CA GLY A 110 2.06 -17.12 -7.89
C GLY A 110 1.80 -18.28 -6.93
N LEU A 111 1.69 -18.03 -5.62
CA LEU A 111 1.59 -19.09 -4.63
C LEU A 111 0.27 -19.87 -4.70
N ALA A 112 -0.84 -19.23 -5.04
CA ALA A 112 -2.13 -19.89 -5.13
C ALA A 112 -2.11 -21.05 -6.15
N VAL A 113 -1.57 -20.80 -7.35
CA VAL A 113 -1.47 -21.79 -8.44
C VAL A 113 -0.62 -23.01 -8.03
N ARG A 114 0.33 -22.83 -7.13
CA ARG A 114 1.27 -23.87 -6.70
C ARG A 114 0.80 -24.69 -5.51
N LEU A 115 -0.07 -24.11 -4.69
CA LEU A 115 -0.45 -24.67 -3.40
C LEU A 115 -1.80 -25.40 -3.46
N VAL A 116 -2.60 -25.18 -4.50
CA VAL A 116 -3.92 -25.83 -4.64
C VAL A 116 -4.20 -26.25 -6.09
N PRO A 117 -5.08 -27.26 -6.30
CA PRO A 117 -5.56 -27.63 -7.62
C PRO A 117 -6.27 -26.46 -8.36
N ALA A 118 -6.22 -26.45 -9.68
CA ALA A 118 -6.71 -25.37 -10.53
C ALA A 118 -8.13 -24.84 -10.18
N PRO A 119 -9.14 -25.67 -9.85
CA PRO A 119 -10.46 -25.17 -9.47
C PRO A 119 -10.50 -24.35 -8.18
N LEU A 120 -9.51 -24.53 -7.28
CA LEU A 120 -9.43 -23.84 -5.99
C LEU A 120 -8.56 -22.58 -6.05
N VAL A 121 -7.85 -22.34 -7.14
CA VAL A 121 -6.95 -21.18 -7.30
C VAL A 121 -7.65 -19.83 -7.05
N PRO A 122 -8.85 -19.55 -7.59
CA PRO A 122 -9.52 -18.28 -7.32
C PRO A 122 -9.82 -18.07 -5.83
N ARG A 123 -10.25 -19.12 -5.13
CA ARG A 123 -10.53 -19.07 -3.68
C ARG A 123 -9.25 -18.88 -2.88
N ALA A 124 -8.18 -19.55 -3.24
CA ALA A 124 -6.88 -19.43 -2.59
C ALA A 124 -6.29 -18.03 -2.76
N THR A 125 -6.37 -17.46 -3.96
CA THR A 125 -5.97 -16.08 -4.25
C THR A 125 -6.78 -15.10 -3.41
N ALA A 126 -8.10 -15.26 -3.34
CA ALA A 126 -8.96 -14.41 -2.51
C ALA A 126 -8.58 -14.47 -1.02
N ILE A 127 -8.20 -15.63 -0.49
CA ILE A 127 -7.74 -15.77 0.90
C ILE A 127 -6.41 -15.03 1.11
N ILE A 128 -5.44 -15.20 0.21
CA ILE A 128 -4.12 -14.55 0.30
C ILE A 128 -4.29 -13.02 0.28
N PHE A 129 -5.04 -12.49 -0.69
CA PHE A 129 -5.25 -11.04 -0.82
C PHE A 129 -6.26 -10.49 0.20
N GLY A 130 -7.08 -11.34 0.80
CA GLY A 130 -7.93 -10.97 1.95
C GLY A 130 -7.13 -10.45 3.15
N GLY A 131 -5.88 -10.89 3.30
CA GLY A 131 -4.94 -10.34 4.28
C GLY A 131 -4.69 -8.84 4.10
N VAL A 132 -4.68 -8.33 2.87
CA VAL A 132 -4.53 -6.88 2.58
C VAL A 132 -5.72 -6.09 3.14
N GLY A 133 -6.95 -6.55 2.84
CA GLY A 133 -8.17 -5.91 3.37
C GLY A 133 -8.22 -5.94 4.89
N ALA A 134 -7.87 -7.09 5.48
CA ALA A 134 -7.80 -7.24 6.94
C ALA A 134 -6.75 -6.30 7.57
N ALA A 135 -5.59 -6.08 6.91
CA ALA A 135 -4.56 -5.17 7.39
C ALA A 135 -5.06 -3.71 7.44
N ASN A 136 -5.77 -3.27 6.42
CA ASN A 136 -6.31 -1.91 6.37
C ASN A 136 -7.42 -1.69 7.43
N VAL A 137 -8.22 -2.73 7.73
CA VAL A 137 -9.31 -2.63 8.70
C VAL A 137 -8.83 -2.80 10.14
N PHE A 138 -7.93 -3.73 10.38
CA PHE A 138 -7.53 -4.10 11.74
C PHE A 138 -6.07 -3.78 12.05
N GLY A 139 -5.15 -4.06 11.10
CA GLY A 139 -3.71 -3.99 11.35
C GLY A 139 -3.25 -2.57 11.64
N VAL A 140 -3.51 -1.65 10.73
CA VAL A 140 -3.08 -0.25 10.86
C VAL A 140 -3.80 0.44 12.04
N PRO A 141 -5.14 0.39 12.16
CA PRO A 141 -5.83 1.03 13.26
C PRO A 141 -5.48 0.50 14.65
N LEU A 142 -5.39 -0.83 14.80
CA LEU A 142 -5.01 -1.42 16.08
C LEU A 142 -3.56 -1.08 16.45
N GLY A 143 -2.66 -1.11 15.47
CA GLY A 143 -1.28 -0.72 15.70
C GLY A 143 -1.14 0.77 16.08
N THR A 144 -1.92 1.65 15.43
CA THR A 144 -2.00 3.08 15.77
C THR A 144 -2.55 3.28 17.17
N LEU A 145 -3.61 2.56 17.53
CA LEU A 145 -4.20 2.61 18.86
C LEU A 145 -3.19 2.16 19.93
N VAL A 146 -2.51 1.03 19.72
CA VAL A 146 -1.45 0.54 20.63
C VAL A 146 -0.31 1.56 20.74
N GLY A 147 0.09 2.16 19.63
CA GLY A 147 1.13 3.19 19.61
C GLY A 147 0.75 4.46 20.38
N GLY A 148 -0.52 4.87 20.29
CA GLY A 148 -1.04 6.03 21.01
C GLY A 148 -1.27 5.79 22.51
N LEU A 149 -1.78 4.60 22.87
CA LEU A 149 -2.08 4.27 24.27
C LEU A 149 -0.85 3.84 25.09
N ALA A 150 0.13 3.20 24.45
CA ALA A 150 1.29 2.65 25.13
C ALA A 150 2.60 3.28 24.62
N SER A 151 3.05 2.91 23.43
CA SER A 151 4.24 3.46 22.77
C SER A 151 4.32 2.98 21.32
N TRP A 152 4.83 3.80 20.43
CA TRP A 152 5.15 3.41 19.07
C TRP A 152 6.14 2.24 19.00
N ARG A 153 7.05 2.12 19.99
CA ARG A 153 7.97 0.99 20.12
C ARG A 153 7.22 -0.33 20.37
N ILE A 154 6.19 -0.31 21.19
CA ILE A 154 5.36 -1.49 21.47
C ILE A 154 4.59 -1.92 20.23
N ALA A 155 4.11 -0.96 19.41
CA ALA A 155 3.43 -1.29 18.15
C ALA A 155 4.37 -2.02 17.17
N PHE A 156 5.61 -1.56 16.97
CA PHE A 156 6.60 -2.27 16.16
C PHE A 156 7.04 -3.61 16.79
N GLY A 157 7.16 -3.67 18.12
CA GLY A 157 7.45 -4.90 18.85
C GLY A 157 6.35 -5.96 18.65
N ALA A 158 5.09 -5.56 18.73
CA ALA A 158 3.95 -6.43 18.46
C ALA A 158 3.97 -6.97 17.02
N LEU A 159 4.32 -6.12 16.04
CA LEU A 159 4.52 -6.58 14.65
C LEU A 159 5.68 -7.57 14.53
N SER A 160 6.77 -7.38 15.27
CA SER A 160 7.89 -8.34 15.29
C SER A 160 7.45 -9.70 15.83
N VAL A 161 6.71 -9.72 16.94
CA VAL A 161 6.17 -10.98 17.52
C VAL A 161 5.22 -11.65 16.54
N LEU A 162 4.32 -10.88 15.91
CA LEU A 162 3.39 -11.41 14.91
C LEU A 162 4.14 -11.96 13.70
N ALA A 163 5.21 -11.29 13.24
CA ALA A 163 6.07 -11.76 12.16
C ALA A 163 6.77 -13.08 12.51
N LEU A 164 7.22 -13.23 13.75
CA LEU A 164 7.81 -14.47 14.23
C LEU A 164 6.78 -15.61 14.24
N VAL A 165 5.56 -15.37 14.67
CA VAL A 165 4.47 -16.35 14.61
C VAL A 165 4.20 -16.80 13.18
N VAL A 166 4.12 -15.85 12.23
CA VAL A 166 3.95 -16.15 10.81
C VAL A 166 5.15 -16.92 10.26
N LEU A 167 6.37 -16.54 10.62
CA LEU A 167 7.60 -17.24 10.25
C LEU A 167 7.54 -18.72 10.66
N VAL A 168 7.22 -18.99 11.93
CA VAL A 168 7.08 -20.35 12.46
C VAL A 168 5.98 -21.11 11.70
N ALA A 169 4.83 -20.49 11.45
CA ALA A 169 3.75 -21.08 10.69
C ALA A 169 4.17 -21.42 9.24
N LEU A 170 4.91 -20.54 8.56
CA LEU A 170 5.42 -20.81 7.21
C LEU A 170 6.41 -21.97 7.20
N VAL A 171 7.30 -22.04 8.19
CA VAL A 171 8.25 -23.15 8.34
C VAL A 171 7.52 -24.48 8.57
N ALA A 172 6.47 -24.48 9.40
CA ALA A 172 5.72 -25.69 9.75
C ALA A 172 4.82 -26.20 8.63
N VAL A 173 4.17 -25.30 7.87
CA VAL A 173 3.05 -25.67 6.98
C VAL A 173 3.41 -25.62 5.49
N LEU A 174 4.42 -24.81 5.10
CA LEU A 174 4.70 -24.60 3.67
C LEU A 174 5.54 -25.77 3.11
N PRO A 175 5.08 -26.46 2.04
CA PRO A 175 5.88 -27.50 1.39
C PRO A 175 7.06 -26.87 0.62
N PRO A 176 8.08 -27.66 0.24
CA PRO A 176 9.10 -27.21 -0.69
C PRO A 176 8.47 -26.73 -2.00
N LEU A 177 8.88 -25.56 -2.48
CA LEU A 177 8.36 -24.93 -3.69
C LEU A 177 9.50 -24.74 -4.69
N ALA A 178 9.41 -25.43 -5.82
CA ALA A 178 10.42 -25.29 -6.88
C ALA A 178 10.50 -23.82 -7.36
N ALA A 179 11.67 -23.42 -7.83
CA ALA A 179 11.85 -22.09 -8.41
C ALA A 179 11.12 -21.99 -9.77
N ASP A 180 10.46 -20.86 -10.02
CA ASP A 180 9.95 -20.54 -11.36
C ASP A 180 11.09 -20.07 -12.28
N GLN A 181 10.81 -20.06 -13.57
CA GLN A 181 11.63 -19.28 -14.47
C GLN A 181 11.45 -17.79 -14.17
N PRO A 182 12.52 -17.03 -13.96
CA PRO A 182 12.41 -15.61 -13.67
C PRO A 182 11.75 -14.90 -14.85
N VAL A 183 10.81 -14.00 -14.55
CA VAL A 183 10.24 -13.08 -15.56
C VAL A 183 11.40 -12.21 -16.07
N GLY A 184 11.68 -12.28 -17.38
CA GLY A 184 12.79 -11.51 -17.95
C GLY A 184 12.50 -10.02 -17.94
N LEU A 185 13.45 -9.19 -17.50
CA LEU A 185 13.33 -7.72 -17.49
C LEU A 185 12.91 -7.14 -18.85
N ARG A 186 13.35 -7.77 -19.95
CA ARG A 186 12.97 -7.38 -21.30
C ARG A 186 11.46 -7.52 -21.54
N ARG A 187 10.82 -8.58 -21.05
CA ARG A 187 9.36 -8.79 -21.18
C ARG A 187 8.58 -7.74 -20.40
N LEU A 188 9.09 -7.29 -19.26
CA LEU A 188 8.50 -6.17 -18.50
C LEU A 188 8.61 -4.87 -19.30
N ALA A 189 9.77 -4.58 -19.89
CA ALA A 189 9.97 -3.40 -20.72
C ALA A 189 9.10 -3.38 -21.98
N ASP A 190 8.87 -4.54 -22.61
CA ASP A 190 8.00 -4.66 -23.78
C ASP A 190 6.52 -4.27 -23.48
N GLN A 191 6.07 -4.39 -22.22
CA GLN A 191 4.72 -3.96 -21.81
C GLN A 191 4.50 -2.45 -21.99
N PHE A 192 5.55 -1.63 -21.94
CA PHE A 192 5.43 -0.19 -22.19
C PHE A 192 5.07 0.17 -23.64
N ARG A 193 5.12 -0.78 -24.58
CA ARG A 193 4.60 -0.61 -25.94
C ARG A 193 3.08 -0.67 -26.00
N ASN A 194 2.43 -1.29 -25.01
CA ASN A 194 0.99 -1.38 -24.93
C ASN A 194 0.39 -0.08 -24.37
N GLN A 195 -0.45 0.59 -25.14
CA GLN A 195 -1.07 1.85 -24.73
C GLN A 195 -1.95 1.70 -23.49
N GLY A 196 -2.73 0.60 -23.39
CA GLY A 196 -3.56 0.35 -22.22
C GLY A 196 -2.75 0.20 -20.93
N VAL A 197 -1.60 -0.49 -21.02
CA VAL A 197 -0.65 -0.64 -19.91
C VAL A 197 -0.06 0.72 -19.52
N ARG A 198 0.38 1.53 -20.46
CA ARG A 198 0.91 2.89 -20.17
C ARG A 198 -0.10 3.76 -19.43
N ILE A 199 -1.35 3.73 -19.86
CA ILE A 199 -2.43 4.49 -19.21
C ILE A 199 -2.70 3.96 -17.81
N GLY A 200 -2.75 2.62 -17.64
CA GLY A 200 -2.91 2.00 -16.33
C GLY A 200 -1.78 2.35 -15.36
N ILE A 201 -0.54 2.37 -15.85
CA ILE A 201 0.65 2.80 -15.09
C ILE A 201 0.53 4.28 -14.70
N LEU A 202 0.20 5.16 -15.65
CA LEU A 202 0.06 6.59 -15.38
C LEU A 202 -1.07 6.87 -14.39
N ALA A 203 -2.21 6.22 -14.54
CA ALA A 203 -3.33 6.34 -13.63
C ALA A 203 -2.95 5.82 -12.22
N THR A 204 -2.27 4.66 -12.13
CA THR A 204 -1.76 4.14 -10.87
C THR A 204 -0.79 5.12 -10.22
N PHE A 205 0.17 5.61 -10.98
CA PHE A 205 1.17 6.55 -10.50
C PHE A 205 0.52 7.83 -9.93
N LEU A 206 -0.38 8.45 -10.67
CA LEU A 206 -1.02 9.70 -10.25
C LEU A 206 -1.98 9.50 -9.06
N ILE A 207 -2.82 8.45 -9.09
CA ILE A 207 -3.79 8.19 -8.01
C ILE A 207 -3.05 7.83 -6.72
N VAL A 208 -2.09 6.91 -6.79
CA VAL A 208 -1.42 6.40 -5.59
C VAL A 208 -0.46 7.45 -5.03
N THR A 209 0.29 8.18 -5.88
CA THR A 209 1.15 9.29 -5.44
C THR A 209 0.31 10.39 -4.79
N GLY A 210 -0.78 10.81 -5.42
CA GLY A 210 -1.68 11.81 -4.85
C GLY A 210 -2.27 11.37 -3.52
N HIS A 211 -2.77 10.12 -3.45
CA HIS A 211 -3.31 9.59 -2.20
C HIS A 211 -2.26 9.60 -1.09
N PHE A 212 -1.09 9.00 -1.31
CA PHE A 212 -0.06 8.88 -0.26
C PHE A 212 0.67 10.19 0.05
N ALA A 213 0.65 11.19 -0.83
CA ALA A 213 1.13 12.52 -0.50
C ALA A 213 0.33 13.16 0.66
N ALA A 214 -0.97 12.92 0.72
CA ALA A 214 -1.83 13.43 1.79
C ALA A 214 -2.07 12.39 2.90
N TYR A 215 -2.38 11.14 2.55
CA TYR A 215 -2.75 10.11 3.51
C TYR A 215 -1.60 9.71 4.45
N THR A 216 -0.35 9.80 4.00
CA THR A 216 0.81 9.57 4.86
C THR A 216 0.79 10.51 6.07
N PHE A 217 0.31 11.74 5.89
CA PHE A 217 0.23 12.78 6.91
C PHE A 217 -1.20 12.96 7.46
N ILE A 218 -2.03 11.92 7.38
CA ILE A 218 -3.44 12.00 7.83
C ILE A 218 -3.55 12.26 9.33
N SER A 219 -2.58 11.79 10.13
CA SER A 219 -2.58 12.02 11.58
C SER A 219 -2.45 13.52 11.92
N PRO A 220 -1.44 14.27 11.44
CA PRO A 220 -1.40 15.73 11.60
C PRO A 220 -2.61 16.43 10.93
N VAL A 221 -3.09 15.98 9.77
CA VAL A 221 -4.29 16.57 9.14
C VAL A 221 -5.50 16.47 10.07
N LEU A 222 -5.71 15.33 10.71
CA LEU A 222 -6.82 15.15 11.65
C LEU A 222 -6.64 15.98 12.92
N GLN A 223 -5.44 16.04 13.45
CA GLN A 223 -5.18 16.73 14.73
C GLN A 223 -5.08 18.25 14.55
N ASP A 224 -4.22 18.72 13.66
CA ASP A 224 -3.87 20.14 13.57
C ASP A 224 -4.84 20.92 12.67
N LEU A 225 -5.38 20.30 11.60
CA LEU A 225 -6.33 20.97 10.70
C LEU A 225 -7.78 20.78 11.15
N SER A 226 -8.17 19.57 11.58
CA SER A 226 -9.57 19.27 11.95
C SER A 226 -9.83 19.42 13.45
N GLY A 227 -8.81 19.60 14.29
CA GLY A 227 -8.95 19.72 15.75
C GLY A 227 -9.38 18.43 16.44
N ILE A 228 -9.06 17.27 15.86
CA ILE A 228 -9.44 15.96 16.38
C ILE A 228 -8.41 15.48 17.40
N ASP A 229 -8.86 14.99 18.55
CA ASP A 229 -7.99 14.41 19.57
C ASP A 229 -7.19 13.22 19.01
N GLY A 230 -5.89 13.18 19.31
CA GLY A 230 -4.98 12.12 18.84
C GLY A 230 -5.42 10.70 19.22
N GLN A 231 -6.16 10.53 20.33
CA GLN A 231 -6.72 9.24 20.74
C GLN A 231 -7.80 8.71 19.77
N LEU A 232 -8.44 9.62 19.02
CA LEU A 232 -9.47 9.26 18.03
C LEU A 232 -8.87 8.90 16.67
N VAL A 233 -7.60 9.15 16.40
CA VAL A 233 -6.95 8.83 15.12
C VAL A 233 -7.06 7.33 14.80
N GLY A 234 -6.74 6.45 15.73
CA GLY A 234 -6.86 4.99 15.56
C GLY A 234 -8.29 4.55 15.20
N PRO A 235 -9.32 4.90 16.01
CA PRO A 235 -10.72 4.65 15.68
C PRO A 235 -11.17 5.20 14.32
N LEU A 236 -10.70 6.38 13.94
CA LEU A 236 -11.04 6.98 12.65
C LEU A 236 -10.38 6.26 11.47
N LEU A 237 -9.13 5.83 11.61
CA LEU A 237 -8.48 4.99 10.62
C LEU A 237 -9.17 3.62 10.49
N PHE A 238 -9.74 3.09 11.58
CA PHE A 238 -10.60 1.90 11.52
C PHE A 238 -11.85 2.17 10.67
N GLY A 239 -12.52 3.31 10.88
CA GLY A 239 -13.65 3.74 10.06
C GLY A 239 -13.28 3.90 8.58
N PHE A 240 -12.12 4.51 8.29
CA PHE A 240 -11.54 4.61 6.95
C PHE A 240 -11.36 3.23 6.31
N GLY A 241 -10.72 2.29 7.02
CA GLY A 241 -10.49 0.93 6.55
C GLY A 241 -11.79 0.18 6.27
N LEU A 242 -12.77 0.29 7.17
CA LEU A 242 -14.08 -0.34 7.03
C LEU A 242 -14.86 0.22 5.82
N ALA A 243 -14.86 1.53 5.65
CA ALA A 243 -15.42 2.19 4.47
C ALA A 243 -14.70 1.73 3.19
N GLY A 244 -13.37 1.55 3.25
CA GLY A 244 -12.57 1.02 2.15
C GLY A 244 -12.96 -0.39 1.73
N VAL A 245 -13.29 -1.28 2.67
CA VAL A 245 -13.82 -2.61 2.35
C VAL A 245 -15.14 -2.50 1.58
N VAL A 246 -16.06 -1.65 2.04
CA VAL A 246 -17.33 -1.41 1.33
C VAL A 246 -17.06 -0.89 -0.08
N GLY A 247 -16.17 0.10 -0.22
CA GLY A 247 -15.76 0.66 -1.50
C GLY A 247 -15.15 -0.37 -2.45
N ASN A 248 -14.34 -1.28 -1.93
CA ASN A 248 -13.75 -2.38 -2.70
C ASN A 248 -14.81 -3.33 -3.28
N PHE A 249 -15.84 -3.68 -2.49
CA PHE A 249 -16.95 -4.50 -2.98
C PHE A 249 -17.77 -3.78 -4.05
N ILE A 250 -18.07 -2.48 -3.86
CA ILE A 250 -18.78 -1.66 -4.85
C ILE A 250 -17.98 -1.59 -6.15
N ALA A 251 -16.67 -1.31 -6.06
CA ALA A 251 -15.79 -1.28 -7.21
C ALA A 251 -15.74 -2.66 -7.91
N GLY A 252 -15.56 -3.75 -7.17
CA GLY A 252 -15.54 -5.11 -7.71
C GLY A 252 -16.80 -5.45 -8.52
N ALA A 253 -17.98 -5.06 -8.04
CA ALA A 253 -19.24 -5.27 -8.73
C ALA A 253 -19.38 -4.44 -10.02
N THR A 254 -18.77 -3.24 -10.07
CA THR A 254 -18.89 -2.30 -11.20
C THR A 254 -17.81 -2.48 -12.26
N VAL A 255 -16.58 -2.80 -11.85
CA VAL A 255 -15.39 -2.96 -12.71
C VAL A 255 -15.60 -4.01 -13.80
N ALA A 256 -16.31 -5.12 -13.47
CA ALA A 256 -16.58 -6.18 -14.44
C ALA A 256 -17.28 -5.66 -15.71
N LYS A 257 -18.21 -4.72 -15.55
CA LYS A 257 -19.06 -4.19 -16.63
C LYS A 257 -18.61 -2.81 -17.16
N ARG A 258 -18.00 -1.97 -16.32
CA ARG A 258 -17.76 -0.54 -16.62
C ARG A 258 -16.41 -0.05 -16.10
N LEU A 259 -15.34 -0.81 -16.34
CA LEU A 259 -13.99 -0.55 -15.81
C LEU A 259 -13.55 0.92 -15.95
N HIS A 260 -13.58 1.44 -17.18
CA HIS A 260 -13.16 2.80 -17.47
C HIS A 260 -13.93 3.88 -16.68
N ARG A 261 -15.27 3.74 -16.60
CA ARG A 261 -16.11 4.66 -15.82
C ARG A 261 -15.84 4.55 -14.33
N THR A 262 -15.60 3.35 -13.83
CA THR A 262 -15.30 3.10 -12.41
C THR A 262 -14.00 3.80 -12.02
N VAL A 263 -12.92 3.63 -12.80
CA VAL A 263 -11.63 4.31 -12.51
C VAL A 263 -11.78 5.82 -12.59
N LEU A 264 -12.51 6.34 -13.57
CA LEU A 264 -12.77 7.78 -13.73
C LEU A 264 -13.53 8.36 -12.53
N ILE A 265 -14.60 7.66 -12.08
CA ILE A 265 -15.38 8.08 -10.91
C ILE A 265 -14.52 8.06 -9.65
N ILE A 266 -13.73 7.02 -9.46
CA ILE A 266 -12.80 6.91 -8.32
C ILE A 266 -11.82 8.09 -8.32
N ALA A 267 -11.15 8.36 -9.43
CA ALA A 267 -10.19 9.45 -9.52
C ALA A 267 -10.82 10.83 -9.25
N ALA A 268 -11.98 11.08 -9.87
CA ALA A 268 -12.71 12.35 -9.69
C ALA A 268 -13.23 12.50 -8.25
N ALA A 269 -13.84 11.45 -7.69
CA ALA A 269 -14.39 11.49 -6.32
C ALA A 269 -13.28 11.65 -5.28
N LEU A 270 -12.14 10.95 -5.42
CA LEU A 270 -10.97 11.15 -4.56
C LEU A 270 -10.45 12.59 -4.67
N GLY A 271 -10.26 13.08 -5.90
CA GLY A 271 -9.78 14.44 -6.13
C GLY A 271 -10.68 15.49 -5.47
N VAL A 272 -11.99 15.37 -5.66
CA VAL A 272 -12.97 16.27 -5.03
C VAL A 272 -12.95 16.15 -3.50
N THR A 273 -12.94 14.92 -2.95
CA THR A 273 -12.92 14.70 -1.50
C THR A 273 -11.68 15.34 -0.86
N VAL A 274 -10.51 15.15 -1.45
CA VAL A 274 -9.25 15.68 -0.92
C VAL A 274 -9.18 17.20 -1.07
N LEU A 275 -9.65 17.78 -2.20
CA LEU A 275 -9.71 19.24 -2.40
C LEU A 275 -10.75 19.93 -1.51
N LEU A 276 -11.80 19.24 -1.10
CA LEU A 276 -12.77 19.77 -0.13
C LEU A 276 -12.24 19.78 1.31
N TYR A 277 -11.20 18.98 1.61
CA TYR A 277 -10.69 18.84 2.97
C TYR A 277 -10.20 20.17 3.59
N PRO A 278 -9.41 21.03 2.89
CA PRO A 278 -8.98 22.33 3.43
C PRO A 278 -10.15 23.30 3.71
N ILE A 279 -11.32 23.06 3.14
CA ILE A 279 -12.50 23.94 3.25
C ILE A 279 -13.50 23.38 4.25
N ALA A 280 -13.89 22.13 4.12
CA ALA A 280 -14.93 21.48 4.91
C ALA A 280 -14.38 20.57 6.01
N GLY A 281 -13.11 20.12 5.91
CA GLY A 281 -12.44 19.25 6.87
C GLY A 281 -11.84 19.96 8.08
N VAL A 282 -11.93 21.29 8.15
CA VAL A 282 -11.41 22.12 9.26
C VAL A 282 -12.24 22.02 10.55
N THR A 283 -13.29 21.26 10.54
CA THR A 283 -14.10 20.95 11.72
C THR A 283 -14.04 19.45 12.02
N VAL A 284 -14.23 19.08 13.29
CA VAL A 284 -14.22 17.67 13.71
C VAL A 284 -15.19 16.83 12.88
N ALA A 285 -16.44 17.29 12.71
CA ALA A 285 -17.45 16.56 11.95
C ALA A 285 -17.11 16.50 10.45
N GLY A 286 -16.58 17.57 9.88
CA GLY A 286 -16.15 17.63 8.49
C GLY A 286 -14.95 16.69 8.22
N GLY A 287 -13.94 16.74 9.08
CA GLY A 287 -12.76 15.88 9.00
C GLY A 287 -13.13 14.39 9.07
N MET A 288 -13.99 14.01 10.04
CA MET A 288 -14.49 12.63 10.18
C MET A 288 -15.26 12.18 8.93
N THR A 289 -16.19 13.01 8.44
CA THR A 289 -17.03 12.68 7.28
C THR A 289 -16.20 12.51 6.02
N LEU A 290 -15.30 13.47 5.74
CA LEU A 290 -14.44 13.41 4.54
C LEU A 290 -13.47 12.24 4.61
N LEU A 291 -12.94 11.88 5.80
CA LEU A 291 -12.09 10.71 5.96
C LEU A 291 -12.82 9.41 5.61
N VAL A 292 -14.06 9.24 6.07
CA VAL A 292 -14.88 8.05 5.76
C VAL A 292 -15.20 7.98 4.26
N VAL A 293 -15.59 9.11 3.64
CA VAL A 293 -15.82 9.20 2.19
C VAL A 293 -14.53 8.89 1.42
N TRP A 294 -13.39 9.41 1.87
CA TRP A 294 -12.09 9.10 1.28
C TRP A 294 -11.79 7.60 1.31
N GLY A 295 -11.98 6.95 2.48
CA GLY A 295 -11.81 5.51 2.62
C GLY A 295 -12.70 4.72 1.68
N LEU A 296 -13.99 5.07 1.61
CA LEU A 296 -14.97 4.45 0.72
C LEU A 296 -14.51 4.49 -0.75
N VAL A 297 -14.07 5.65 -1.20
CA VAL A 297 -13.66 5.83 -2.60
C VAL A 297 -12.31 5.16 -2.89
N TYR A 298 -11.33 5.30 -1.97
CA TYR A 298 -10.00 4.71 -2.12
C TYR A 298 -10.01 3.18 -2.13
N GLY A 299 -10.93 2.56 -1.40
CA GLY A 299 -11.05 1.11 -1.33
C GLY A 299 -11.19 0.43 -2.69
N GLY A 300 -11.75 1.11 -3.68
CA GLY A 300 -11.89 0.60 -5.04
C GLY A 300 -10.65 0.73 -5.93
N VAL A 301 -9.61 1.46 -5.51
CA VAL A 301 -8.45 1.81 -6.34
C VAL A 301 -7.68 0.57 -6.80
N SER A 302 -7.21 -0.26 -5.87
CA SER A 302 -6.36 -1.42 -6.18
C SER A 302 -7.06 -2.41 -7.09
N THR A 303 -8.31 -2.78 -6.77
CA THR A 303 -9.11 -3.72 -7.58
C THR A 303 -9.35 -3.19 -8.99
N SER A 304 -9.63 -1.90 -9.12
CA SER A 304 -9.93 -1.29 -10.42
C SER A 304 -8.68 -1.17 -11.31
N LEU A 305 -7.56 -0.70 -10.74
CA LEU A 305 -6.31 -0.52 -11.49
C LEU A 305 -5.65 -1.86 -11.84
N GLN A 306 -5.67 -2.83 -10.93
CA GLN A 306 -5.17 -4.18 -11.21
C GLN A 306 -5.99 -4.85 -12.32
N THR A 307 -7.33 -4.73 -12.27
CA THR A 307 -8.20 -5.23 -13.34
C THR A 307 -7.91 -4.53 -14.68
N TRP A 308 -7.62 -3.22 -14.64
CA TRP A 308 -7.19 -2.49 -15.83
C TRP A 308 -5.93 -3.08 -16.45
N MET A 309 -4.90 -3.33 -15.65
CA MET A 309 -3.64 -3.91 -16.13
C MET A 309 -3.84 -5.29 -16.74
N ILE A 310 -4.57 -6.18 -16.06
CA ILE A 310 -4.88 -7.53 -16.54
C ILE A 310 -5.62 -7.49 -17.88
N ARG A 311 -6.62 -6.62 -18.00
CA ARG A 311 -7.39 -6.50 -19.26
C ARG A 311 -6.59 -5.86 -20.39
N SER A 312 -5.64 -5.01 -20.07
CA SER A 312 -4.79 -4.34 -21.07
C SER A 312 -3.73 -5.30 -21.66
N ALA A 313 -3.33 -6.33 -20.92
CA ALA A 313 -2.31 -7.28 -21.36
C ALA A 313 -2.75 -8.74 -21.08
N PRO A 314 -3.78 -9.25 -21.74
CA PRO A 314 -4.33 -10.59 -21.46
C PRO A 314 -3.36 -11.73 -21.79
N GLN A 315 -2.35 -11.46 -22.62
CA GLN A 315 -1.31 -12.42 -23.01
C GLN A 315 -0.04 -12.32 -22.14
N ALA A 316 0.02 -11.32 -21.24
CA ALA A 316 1.18 -11.04 -20.40
C ALA A 316 0.71 -10.58 -19.00
N ILE A 317 -0.22 -11.34 -18.41
CA ILE A 317 -0.88 -10.99 -17.14
C ILE A 317 0.14 -10.88 -16.00
N GLU A 318 1.12 -11.79 -15.94
CA GLU A 318 2.13 -11.81 -14.88
C GLU A 318 3.04 -10.60 -14.98
N GLU A 319 3.52 -10.27 -16.19
CA GLU A 319 4.37 -9.11 -16.43
C GLU A 319 3.63 -7.80 -16.12
N ALA A 320 2.40 -7.66 -16.57
CA ALA A 320 1.58 -6.48 -16.32
C ALA A 320 1.29 -6.31 -14.82
N SER A 321 1.00 -7.40 -14.10
CA SER A 321 0.77 -7.38 -12.66
C SER A 321 2.03 -7.03 -11.87
N ALA A 322 3.18 -7.61 -12.25
CA ALA A 322 4.46 -7.30 -11.62
C ALA A 322 4.84 -5.82 -11.80
N LEU A 323 4.65 -5.29 -13.02
CA LEU A 323 4.87 -3.89 -13.31
C LEU A 323 3.93 -2.98 -12.51
N TRP A 324 2.66 -3.35 -12.38
CA TRP A 324 1.70 -2.62 -11.56
C TRP A 324 2.13 -2.58 -10.09
N VAL A 325 2.54 -3.70 -9.50
CA VAL A 325 3.03 -3.76 -8.10
C VAL A 325 4.24 -2.86 -7.91
N ALA A 326 5.20 -2.89 -8.83
CA ALA A 326 6.39 -2.05 -8.77
C ALA A 326 6.03 -0.55 -8.82
N VAL A 327 5.16 -0.15 -9.76
CA VAL A 327 4.70 1.23 -9.88
C VAL A 327 3.86 1.64 -8.67
N PHE A 328 3.02 0.77 -8.15
CA PHE A 328 2.20 1.05 -6.97
C PHE A 328 3.07 1.37 -5.75
N ASN A 329 4.06 0.53 -5.45
CA ASN A 329 5.00 0.77 -4.34
C ASN A 329 5.86 2.02 -4.57
N LEU A 330 6.37 2.22 -5.80
CA LEU A 330 7.11 3.45 -6.14
C LEU A 330 6.26 4.69 -5.89
N SER A 331 4.97 4.64 -6.25
CA SER A 331 4.03 5.75 -6.08
C SER A 331 3.73 6.04 -4.61
N ILE A 332 3.64 5.00 -3.76
CA ILE A 332 3.55 5.17 -2.30
C ILE A 332 4.76 5.97 -1.80
N GLY A 333 5.96 5.50 -2.14
CA GLY A 333 7.19 6.13 -1.67
C GLY A 333 7.36 7.56 -2.16
N LEU A 334 7.11 7.82 -3.45
CA LEU A 334 7.22 9.18 -4.02
C LEU A 334 6.12 10.11 -3.50
N GLY A 335 4.90 9.59 -3.27
CA GLY A 335 3.83 10.35 -2.64
C GLY A 335 4.18 10.78 -1.23
N ALA A 336 4.61 9.84 -0.38
CA ALA A 336 5.03 10.12 0.99
C ALA A 336 6.22 11.11 1.03
N LEU A 337 7.19 10.97 0.11
CA LEU A 337 8.33 11.88 0.00
C LEU A 337 7.88 13.30 -0.40
N ALA A 338 7.05 13.43 -1.43
CA ALA A 338 6.54 14.72 -1.89
C ALA A 338 5.68 15.39 -0.80
N GLY A 339 4.81 14.61 -0.13
CA GLY A 339 4.03 15.11 1.01
C GLY A 339 4.92 15.60 2.14
N GLY A 340 5.97 14.85 2.49
CA GLY A 340 6.91 15.20 3.55
C GLY A 340 7.66 16.51 3.28
N THR A 341 8.13 16.71 2.05
CA THR A 341 8.79 17.96 1.66
C THR A 341 7.85 19.18 1.75
N ILE A 342 6.56 18.97 1.45
CA ILE A 342 5.56 20.05 1.53
C ILE A 342 5.21 20.35 2.99
N VAL A 343 4.97 19.32 3.81
CA VAL A 343 4.62 19.52 5.24
C VAL A 343 5.71 20.27 6.01
N ASP A 344 6.99 20.04 5.66
CA ASP A 344 8.10 20.72 6.30
C ASP A 344 8.33 22.17 5.79
N ALA A 345 7.84 22.51 4.59
CA ALA A 345 8.12 23.79 3.94
C ALA A 345 6.90 24.72 3.81
N LEU A 346 5.69 24.18 3.83
CA LEU A 346 4.45 24.90 3.54
C LEU A 346 3.37 24.55 4.60
N PRO A 347 2.27 25.31 4.66
CA PRO A 347 1.10 24.94 5.47
C PRO A 347 0.57 23.56 5.08
N LEU A 348 0.01 22.86 6.07
CA LEU A 348 -0.45 21.47 5.96
C LEU A 348 -1.45 21.26 4.83
N GLU A 349 -2.25 22.26 4.48
CA GLU A 349 -3.18 22.25 3.37
C GLU A 349 -2.50 22.06 2.01
N GLY A 350 -1.22 22.41 1.90
CA GLY A 350 -0.41 22.26 0.68
C GLY A 350 -0.37 20.82 0.16
N ILE A 351 -0.31 19.84 1.09
CA ILE A 351 -0.34 18.41 0.72
C ILE A 351 -1.70 17.99 0.12
N LEU A 352 -2.79 18.56 0.62
CA LEU A 352 -4.15 18.29 0.15
C LEU A 352 -4.37 18.89 -1.25
N TRP A 353 -3.86 20.10 -1.49
CA TRP A 353 -3.91 20.71 -2.82
C TRP A 353 -3.09 19.92 -3.84
N LEU A 354 -1.85 19.53 -3.52
CA LEU A 354 -1.03 18.69 -4.39
C LEU A 354 -1.74 17.37 -4.69
N ALA A 355 -2.21 16.68 -3.66
CA ALA A 355 -2.88 15.39 -3.78
C ALA A 355 -4.14 15.49 -4.66
N GLY A 356 -4.99 16.47 -4.41
CA GLY A 356 -6.20 16.69 -5.19
C GLY A 356 -5.92 16.96 -6.67
N VAL A 357 -4.92 17.78 -6.98
CA VAL A 357 -4.50 18.04 -8.37
C VAL A 357 -4.02 16.75 -9.05
N LEU A 358 -3.17 15.95 -8.40
CA LEU A 358 -2.68 14.67 -8.96
C LEU A 358 -3.84 13.71 -9.24
N LEU A 359 -4.80 13.62 -8.32
CA LEU A 359 -5.99 12.78 -8.45
C LEU A 359 -6.89 13.21 -9.61
N LEU A 360 -7.09 14.52 -9.81
CA LEU A 360 -7.84 15.04 -10.95
C LEU A 360 -7.10 14.85 -12.27
N LEU A 361 -5.76 15.01 -12.28
CA LEU A 361 -4.93 14.71 -13.46
C LEU A 361 -5.01 13.24 -13.84
N ALA A 362 -5.10 12.31 -12.87
CA ALA A 362 -5.36 10.91 -13.15
C ALA A 362 -6.71 10.71 -13.84
N GLY A 363 -7.76 11.37 -13.35
CA GLY A 363 -9.07 11.37 -14.01
C GLY A 363 -9.01 11.88 -15.45
N LEU A 364 -8.28 12.96 -15.69
CA LEU A 364 -8.07 13.53 -17.03
C LEU A 364 -7.32 12.54 -17.94
N ALA A 365 -6.25 11.91 -17.44
CA ALA A 365 -5.48 10.92 -18.18
C ALA A 365 -6.35 9.71 -18.60
N VAL A 366 -7.18 9.22 -17.67
CA VAL A 366 -8.13 8.14 -17.97
C VAL A 366 -9.22 8.58 -18.95
N TRP A 367 -9.73 9.82 -18.82
CA TRP A 367 -10.76 10.34 -19.72
C TRP A 367 -10.27 10.53 -21.15
N THR A 368 -9.06 11.08 -21.35
CA THR A 368 -8.45 11.27 -22.68
C THR A 368 -8.15 9.92 -23.36
N ALA A 369 -7.78 8.92 -22.59
CA ALA A 369 -7.54 7.56 -23.07
C ALA A 369 -8.78 6.94 -23.75
N ARG A 370 -9.99 7.26 -23.25
CA ARG A 370 -11.25 6.79 -23.85
C ARG A 370 -11.44 7.28 -25.28
N ARG A 371 -10.92 8.45 -25.63
CA ARG A 371 -11.04 9.03 -26.98
C ARG A 371 -10.12 8.35 -28.00
N ASN A 372 -8.99 7.78 -27.52
CA ASN A 372 -7.93 7.28 -28.39
C ASN A 372 -7.84 5.74 -28.46
N ALA A 373 -8.58 5.02 -27.65
CA ALA A 373 -8.53 3.56 -27.64
C ALA A 373 -9.93 2.98 -27.81
N ASN A 374 -10.07 2.09 -28.82
CA ASN A 374 -11.19 1.17 -28.95
C ASN A 374 -11.16 0.10 -27.82
N LEU A 375 -11.09 0.54 -26.56
CA LEU A 375 -11.30 -0.30 -25.39
C LEU A 375 -12.81 -0.46 -25.15
N ARG A 376 -13.48 -1.07 -26.12
CA ARG A 376 -14.86 -1.55 -26.00
C ARG A 376 -14.88 -2.97 -25.42
#